data_398845d36249cca9a46152ef29108caf
#
_entry.id   398845d36249cca9a46152ef29108caf
#
_cell.length_a   1.000
_cell.length_b   1.000
_cell.length_c   1.000
_cell.angle_alpha   90.00
_cell.angle_beta   90.00
_cell.angle_gamma   90.00
#
_symmetry.space_group_name_H-M   'P 1'
#
loop_
_entity.id
_entity.type
_entity.pdbx_description
1 polymer ?
#
loop_
_entity_poly.entity_id
_entity_poly.type
_entity_poly.pdbx_seq_one_letter_code
_entity_poly.pdbx_strand_id
1 'polypeptide(L)'
;MKLRVLLLSLLVFAVAACQAPYKKKDEADKQPFKDQSGDQAFQSFLGRLRSAVAKKDHAMLTSLMAPDFGYRWDNPPPGETPFIYWDQHNTWPELATTLRENFAPNERYMVAPASVVGDPNYKGYRAGMRLVGGSWKFGYFVPSEQ
;
A
#
# COMPACT_ATOMS: atom_id res chain seq x y z
N MET A 1 -38.43 -66.48 -34.91
CA MET A 1 -37.24 -66.53 -35.78
C MET A 1 -36.72 -65.13 -35.98
N LYS A 2 -35.41 -64.97 -35.87
CA LYS A 2 -34.58 -63.75 -36.10
C LYS A 2 -34.59 -62.68 -34.99
N LEU A 3 -33.76 -62.98 -34.06
CA LEU A 3 -33.19 -62.09 -33.05
C LEU A 3 -32.43 -60.96 -33.71
N ARG A 4 -32.85 -59.72 -33.48
CA ARG A 4 -32.03 -58.56 -33.79
C ARG A 4 -31.58 -57.92 -32.50
N VAL A 5 -30.35 -58.19 -32.21
CA VAL A 5 -29.63 -57.57 -31.12
C VAL A 5 -29.33 -56.09 -31.50
N LEU A 6 -29.94 -55.17 -30.81
CA LEU A 6 -29.66 -53.71 -30.94
C LEU A 6 -28.63 -53.37 -29.91
N LEU A 7 -27.38 -53.21 -30.35
CA LEU A 7 -26.28 -52.70 -29.56
C LEU A 7 -26.50 -51.18 -29.33
N LEU A 8 -26.93 -50.83 -28.13
CA LEU A 8 -26.89 -49.43 -27.67
C LEU A 8 -25.48 -49.15 -27.17
N SER A 9 -24.68 -48.47 -27.98
CA SER A 9 -23.39 -47.90 -27.55
C SER A 9 -23.65 -46.66 -26.72
N LEU A 10 -23.44 -46.84 -25.41
CA LEU A 10 -23.49 -45.73 -24.45
C LEU A 10 -22.23 -44.89 -24.61
N LEU A 11 -22.38 -43.73 -25.22
CA LEU A 11 -21.31 -42.71 -25.35
C LEU A 11 -21.23 -41.98 -24.04
N VAL A 12 -20.27 -42.36 -23.17
CA VAL A 12 -19.96 -41.64 -21.96
C VAL A 12 -19.13 -40.42 -22.35
N PHE A 13 -19.76 -39.24 -22.40
CA PHE A 13 -19.04 -37.97 -22.44
C PHE A 13 -18.41 -37.71 -21.10
N ALA A 14 -17.13 -37.97 -20.98
CA ALA A 14 -16.33 -37.49 -19.87
C ALA A 14 -16.15 -35.96 -20.02
N VAL A 15 -16.96 -35.17 -19.31
CA VAL A 15 -16.75 -33.76 -19.15
C VAL A 15 -15.58 -33.60 -18.18
N ALA A 16 -14.38 -33.44 -18.71
CA ALA A 16 -13.24 -33.00 -17.94
C ALA A 16 -13.49 -31.55 -17.54
N ALA A 17 -14.11 -31.32 -16.39
CA ALA A 17 -14.18 -30.03 -15.76
C ALA A 17 -12.74 -29.62 -15.39
N CYS A 18 -12.13 -28.77 -16.20
CA CYS A 18 -10.95 -28.03 -15.80
C CYS A 18 -11.32 -27.13 -14.60
N GLN A 19 -11.23 -27.69 -13.41
CA GLN A 19 -11.24 -26.89 -12.19
C GLN A 19 -9.89 -26.16 -12.16
N ALA A 20 -9.90 -24.90 -12.61
CA ALA A 20 -8.80 -24.00 -12.32
C ALA A 20 -8.62 -23.97 -10.79
N PRO A 21 -7.40 -24.15 -10.28
CA PRO A 21 -7.18 -24.11 -8.85
C PRO A 21 -7.61 -22.72 -8.35
N TYR A 22 -8.67 -22.68 -7.55
CA TYR A 22 -9.07 -21.49 -6.81
C TYR A 22 -7.92 -21.13 -5.87
N LYS A 23 -7.09 -20.18 -6.28
CA LYS A 23 -6.07 -19.60 -5.40
C LYS A 23 -6.81 -18.91 -4.25
N LYS A 24 -6.75 -19.53 -3.08
CA LYS A 24 -7.20 -18.92 -1.85
C LYS A 24 -6.54 -17.56 -1.72
N LYS A 25 -7.35 -16.53 -1.77
CA LYS A 25 -6.93 -15.12 -1.65
C LYS A 25 -6.34 -14.80 -0.25
N ASP A 26 -6.47 -15.76 0.67
CA ASP A 26 -6.13 -15.58 2.09
C ASP A 26 -4.68 -15.92 2.44
N GLU A 27 -3.91 -16.55 1.53
CA GLU A 27 -2.50 -16.86 1.80
C GLU A 27 -1.52 -15.76 1.38
N ALA A 28 -1.93 -14.86 0.48
CA ALA A 28 -1.09 -13.73 0.08
C ALA A 28 -0.91 -12.69 1.21
N ASP A 29 -1.80 -12.69 2.19
CA ASP A 29 -1.80 -11.74 3.31
C ASP A 29 -0.92 -12.19 4.50
N LYS A 30 -0.37 -13.42 4.45
CA LYS A 30 0.43 -14.01 5.54
C LYS A 30 1.93 -14.00 5.30
N GLN A 31 2.39 -13.59 4.12
CA GLN A 31 3.82 -13.47 3.88
C GLN A 31 4.34 -12.15 4.48
N PRO A 32 5.47 -12.19 5.20
CA PRO A 32 6.07 -10.96 5.71
C PRO A 32 6.35 -10.01 4.54
N PHE A 33 5.98 -8.76 4.72
CA PHE A 33 6.22 -7.70 3.73
C PHE A 33 7.72 -7.57 3.50
N LYS A 34 8.16 -7.80 2.26
CA LYS A 34 9.58 -7.74 1.92
C LYS A 34 10.09 -6.30 1.96
N ASP A 35 11.34 -6.14 2.39
CA ASP A 35 12.04 -4.87 2.23
C ASP A 35 12.15 -4.51 0.74
N GLN A 36 11.53 -3.40 0.36
CA GLN A 36 11.51 -2.87 -1.00
C GLN A 36 12.23 -1.53 -1.11
N SER A 37 13.03 -1.17 -0.10
CA SER A 37 13.78 0.09 -0.10
C SER A 37 14.71 0.24 -1.31
N GLY A 38 15.24 -0.88 -1.82
CA GLY A 38 16.06 -0.92 -3.04
C GLY A 38 15.27 -1.12 -4.34
N ASP A 39 13.95 -1.27 -4.28
CA ASP A 39 13.13 -1.45 -5.49
C ASP A 39 13.08 -0.18 -6.33
N GLN A 40 13.30 -0.32 -7.66
CA GLN A 40 13.35 0.82 -8.57
C GLN A 40 12.02 1.58 -8.64
N ALA A 41 10.88 0.88 -8.60
CA ALA A 41 9.58 1.51 -8.64
C ALA A 41 9.31 2.31 -7.36
N PHE A 42 9.72 1.78 -6.21
CA PHE A 42 9.67 2.47 -4.93
C PHE A 42 10.55 3.73 -4.94
N GLN A 43 11.80 3.63 -5.40
CA GLN A 43 12.72 4.77 -5.48
C GLN A 43 12.22 5.85 -6.45
N SER A 44 11.65 5.45 -7.59
CA SER A 44 11.05 6.38 -8.55
C SER A 44 9.83 7.09 -7.95
N PHE A 45 9.01 6.38 -7.18
CA PHE A 45 7.89 6.95 -6.44
C PHE A 45 8.36 7.96 -5.40
N LEU A 46 9.36 7.61 -4.58
CA LEU A 46 9.94 8.52 -3.58
C LEU A 46 10.53 9.78 -4.23
N GLY A 47 11.18 9.65 -5.37
CA GLY A 47 11.71 10.81 -6.10
C GLY A 47 10.62 11.80 -6.48
N ARG A 48 9.48 11.31 -7.01
CA ARG A 48 8.33 12.16 -7.32
C ARG A 48 7.71 12.78 -6.06
N LEU A 49 7.56 12.00 -5.00
CA LEU A 49 7.00 12.47 -3.74
C LEU A 49 7.86 13.57 -3.11
N ARG A 50 9.17 13.36 -3.03
CA ARG A 50 10.12 14.35 -2.51
C ARG A 50 10.11 15.64 -3.33
N SER A 51 10.05 15.53 -4.66
CA SER A 51 9.94 16.69 -5.54
C SER A 51 8.63 17.46 -5.31
N ALA A 52 7.51 16.75 -5.18
CA ALA A 52 6.21 17.36 -4.93
C ALA A 52 6.16 18.09 -3.56
N VAL A 53 6.75 17.48 -2.53
CA VAL A 53 6.87 18.09 -1.19
C VAL A 53 7.73 19.36 -1.24
N ALA A 54 8.91 19.29 -1.89
CA ALA A 54 9.80 20.44 -2.01
C ALA A 54 9.18 21.64 -2.72
N LYS A 55 8.27 21.38 -3.66
CA LYS A 55 7.54 22.42 -4.41
C LYS A 55 6.19 22.79 -3.79
N LYS A 56 5.77 22.07 -2.75
CA LYS A 56 4.39 22.12 -2.21
C LYS A 56 3.32 21.95 -3.31
N ASP A 57 3.60 21.04 -4.24
CA ASP A 57 2.69 20.73 -5.36
C ASP A 57 1.51 19.90 -4.88
N HIS A 58 0.44 20.57 -4.45
CA HIS A 58 -0.75 19.92 -3.89
C HIS A 58 -1.42 18.97 -4.89
N ALA A 59 -1.46 19.31 -6.17
CA ALA A 59 -2.07 18.46 -7.19
C ALA A 59 -1.30 17.14 -7.35
N MET A 60 0.02 17.23 -7.46
CA MET A 60 0.88 16.05 -7.54
C MET A 60 0.79 15.23 -6.25
N LEU A 61 0.87 15.88 -5.07
CA LEU A 61 0.76 15.19 -3.78
C LEU A 61 -0.55 14.43 -3.65
N THR A 62 -1.68 15.05 -3.99
CA THR A 62 -2.99 14.39 -4.00
C THR A 62 -3.00 13.14 -4.88
N SER A 63 -2.36 13.19 -6.05
CA SER A 63 -2.26 12.04 -6.95
C SER A 63 -1.39 10.89 -6.40
N LEU A 64 -0.42 11.23 -5.56
CA LEU A 64 0.49 10.26 -4.93
C LEU A 64 -0.05 9.70 -3.61
N MET A 65 -1.02 10.36 -2.97
CA MET A 65 -1.63 9.92 -1.72
C MET A 65 -2.56 8.72 -1.93
N ALA A 66 -2.66 7.88 -0.91
CA ALA A 66 -3.68 6.84 -0.83
C ALA A 66 -5.06 7.48 -0.60
N PRO A 67 -6.17 6.84 -1.01
CA PRO A 67 -7.52 7.37 -0.80
C PRO A 67 -7.86 7.62 0.68
N ASP A 68 -7.27 6.86 1.58
CA ASP A 68 -7.42 6.90 3.02
C ASP A 68 -6.17 7.49 3.71
N PHE A 69 -5.53 8.48 3.07
CA PHE A 69 -4.31 9.10 3.59
C PHE A 69 -4.50 9.66 5.01
N GLY A 70 -3.62 9.24 5.93
CA GLY A 70 -3.61 9.68 7.33
C GLY A 70 -2.60 10.80 7.57
N TYR A 71 -3.02 11.87 8.23
CA TYR A 71 -2.13 12.99 8.60
C TYR A 71 -2.27 13.42 10.07
N ARG A 72 -3.23 12.86 10.79
CA ARG A 72 -3.47 13.04 12.21
C ARG A 72 -4.13 11.80 12.82
N TRP A 73 -4.10 11.67 14.13
CA TRP A 73 -4.68 10.52 14.83
C TRP A 73 -6.16 10.64 15.13
N ASP A 74 -6.64 11.86 15.31
CA ASP A 74 -8.04 12.19 15.55
C ASP A 74 -8.77 12.52 14.24
N ASN A 75 -10.08 12.62 14.31
CA ASN A 75 -10.89 12.99 13.15
C ASN A 75 -10.61 14.43 12.74
N PRO A 76 -10.33 14.69 11.47
CA PRO A 76 -10.12 16.05 11.00
C PRO A 76 -11.40 16.89 11.08
N PRO A 77 -11.30 18.18 11.39
CA PRO A 77 -12.41 19.11 11.28
C PRO A 77 -12.97 19.16 9.86
N PRO A 78 -14.27 19.45 9.67
CA PRO A 78 -14.84 19.62 8.34
C PRO A 78 -14.08 20.63 7.50
N GLY A 79 -13.71 20.23 6.28
CA GLY A 79 -12.99 21.08 5.33
C GLY A 79 -11.47 21.16 5.52
N GLU A 80 -10.92 20.55 6.57
CA GLU A 80 -9.47 20.46 6.71
C GLU A 80 -8.89 19.46 5.71
N THR A 81 -7.79 19.82 5.09
CA THR A 81 -6.98 18.96 4.25
C THR A 81 -5.60 18.76 4.87
N PRO A 82 -4.84 17.72 4.48
CA PRO A 82 -3.46 17.57 4.93
C PRO A 82 -2.62 18.82 4.70
N PHE A 83 -2.84 19.53 3.61
CA PHE A 83 -2.08 20.74 3.24
C PHE A 83 -2.36 21.90 4.18
N ILE A 84 -3.65 22.14 4.51
CA ILE A 84 -4.06 23.15 5.49
C ILE A 84 -3.44 22.84 6.85
N TYR A 85 -3.53 21.56 7.28
CA TYR A 85 -2.96 21.12 8.53
C TYR A 85 -1.44 21.35 8.58
N TRP A 86 -0.71 20.97 7.51
CA TRP A 86 0.73 21.14 7.44
C TRP A 86 1.18 22.61 7.39
N ASP A 87 0.41 23.47 6.74
CA ASP A 87 0.67 24.91 6.74
C ASP A 87 0.46 25.51 8.15
N GLN A 88 -0.64 25.16 8.81
CA GLN A 88 -0.99 25.69 10.14
C GLN A 88 -0.01 25.23 11.23
N HIS A 89 0.51 24.00 11.13
CA HIS A 89 1.41 23.42 12.11
C HIS A 89 2.89 23.49 11.70
N ASN A 90 3.20 24.14 10.58
CA ASN A 90 4.55 24.24 10.02
C ASN A 90 5.27 22.88 9.89
N THR A 91 4.56 21.85 9.44
CA THR A 91 5.08 20.48 9.38
C THR A 91 5.77 20.10 8.06
N TRP A 92 5.77 21.00 7.07
CA TRP A 92 6.46 20.75 5.80
C TRP A 92 7.95 20.41 5.93
N PRO A 93 8.73 21.11 6.79
CA PRO A 93 10.12 20.76 7.02
C PRO A 93 10.30 19.35 7.59
N GLU A 94 9.43 18.95 8.53
CA GLU A 94 9.45 17.62 9.14
C GLU A 94 9.11 16.56 8.11
N LEU A 95 8.12 16.79 7.24
CA LEU A 95 7.78 15.91 6.15
C LEU A 95 8.98 15.73 5.19
N ALA A 96 9.60 16.83 4.77
CA ALA A 96 10.76 16.79 3.89
C ALA A 96 11.95 16.04 4.53
N THR A 97 12.16 16.20 5.82
CA THR A 97 13.21 15.51 6.58
C THR A 97 12.90 14.01 6.68
N THR A 98 11.70 13.66 7.12
CA THR A 98 11.28 12.25 7.27
C THR A 98 11.40 11.48 5.96
N LEU A 99 11.05 12.09 4.83
CA LEU A 99 11.15 11.44 3.52
C LEU A 99 12.58 11.22 3.03
N ARG A 100 13.59 11.83 3.65
CA ARG A 100 15.01 11.60 3.34
C ARG A 100 15.63 10.48 4.15
N GLU A 101 14.97 10.08 5.24
CA GLU A 101 15.44 9.01 6.10
C GLU A 101 15.39 7.65 5.38
N ASN A 102 16.04 6.66 5.99
CA ASN A 102 15.94 5.28 5.53
C ASN A 102 14.55 4.71 5.78
N PHE A 103 14.10 3.85 4.89
CA PHE A 103 12.85 3.14 5.01
C PHE A 103 13.08 1.69 5.44
N ALA A 104 12.17 1.15 6.23
CA ALA A 104 12.13 -0.25 6.60
C ALA A 104 10.68 -0.79 6.50
N PRO A 105 10.53 -2.10 6.23
CA PRO A 105 9.21 -2.72 6.18
C PRO A 105 8.60 -2.81 7.58
N ASN A 106 7.34 -2.44 7.69
CA ASN A 106 6.53 -2.62 8.90
C ASN A 106 5.09 -2.94 8.49
N GLU A 107 4.64 -4.15 8.82
CA GLU A 107 3.36 -4.69 8.38
C GLU A 107 3.24 -4.66 6.84
N ARG A 108 2.37 -3.83 6.30
CA ARG A 108 2.18 -3.66 4.84
C ARG A 108 2.67 -2.31 4.32
N TYR A 109 3.50 -1.63 5.11
CA TYR A 109 4.09 -0.33 4.75
C TYR A 109 5.61 -0.40 4.66
N MET A 110 6.18 0.43 3.81
CA MET A 110 7.55 0.91 3.95
C MET A 110 7.50 2.18 4.79
N VAL A 111 8.14 2.19 5.94
CA VAL A 111 8.05 3.25 6.96
C VAL A 111 9.37 3.99 7.10
N ALA A 112 9.30 5.30 7.17
CA ALA A 112 10.42 6.18 7.51
C ALA A 112 10.11 6.99 8.78
N PRO A 113 11.13 7.25 9.60
CA PRO A 113 12.47 6.68 9.55
C PRO A 113 12.46 5.18 9.92
N ALA A 114 13.43 4.42 9.43
CA ALA A 114 13.53 2.98 9.70
C ALA A 114 13.63 2.65 11.20
N SER A 115 14.15 3.58 12.00
CA SER A 115 14.23 3.47 13.46
C SER A 115 12.88 3.37 14.17
N VAL A 116 11.79 3.75 13.53
CA VAL A 116 10.43 3.57 14.08
C VAL A 116 10.10 2.09 14.28
N VAL A 117 10.64 1.23 13.40
CA VAL A 117 10.35 -0.20 13.43
C VAL A 117 11.03 -0.84 14.63
N GLY A 118 10.23 -1.33 15.57
CA GLY A 118 10.74 -1.97 16.78
C GLY A 118 11.08 -1.01 17.94
N ASP A 119 10.89 0.30 17.77
CA ASP A 119 11.02 1.28 18.85
C ASP A 119 9.66 1.80 19.31
N PRO A 120 9.10 1.26 20.42
CA PRO A 120 7.81 1.71 20.94
C PRO A 120 7.87 3.11 21.55
N ASN A 121 9.07 3.63 21.79
CA ASN A 121 9.29 4.94 22.43
C ASN A 121 9.64 6.04 21.41
N TYR A 122 9.61 5.74 20.13
CA TYR A 122 9.91 6.72 19.09
C TYR A 122 9.02 7.96 19.22
N LYS A 123 9.66 9.15 19.26
CA LYS A 123 9.01 10.45 19.46
C LYS A 123 9.25 11.37 18.26
N GLY A 124 8.67 11.17 17.17
CA GLY A 124 8.84 12.00 15.98
C GLY A 124 7.76 11.75 14.96
N TYR A 125 7.89 12.35 13.81
CA TYR A 125 7.02 12.07 12.68
C TYR A 125 7.41 10.76 12.01
N ARG A 126 6.41 10.07 11.50
CA ARG A 126 6.58 8.87 10.69
C ARG A 126 5.79 8.96 9.41
N ALA A 127 6.36 8.46 8.33
CA ALA A 127 5.73 8.38 7.04
C ALA A 127 5.63 6.91 6.60
N GLY A 128 4.52 6.53 6.01
CA GLY A 128 4.31 5.18 5.50
C GLY A 128 3.86 5.17 4.06
N MET A 129 4.49 4.29 3.27
CA MET A 129 4.16 4.06 1.86
C MET A 129 3.63 2.65 1.70
N ARG A 130 2.61 2.46 0.87
CA ARG A 130 2.05 1.14 0.59
C ARG A 130 1.65 0.97 -0.86
N LEU A 131 1.46 -0.27 -1.27
CA LEU A 131 0.89 -0.58 -2.58
C LEU A 131 -0.63 -0.52 -2.53
N VAL A 132 -1.22 0.18 -3.49
CA VAL A 132 -2.67 0.24 -3.74
C VAL A 132 -2.88 -0.09 -5.21
N GLY A 133 -3.54 -1.21 -5.50
CA GLY A 133 -3.73 -1.66 -6.88
C GLY A 133 -2.41 -1.85 -7.65
N GLY A 134 -1.35 -2.29 -6.97
CA GLY A 134 -0.02 -2.50 -7.57
C GLY A 134 0.82 -1.23 -7.74
N SER A 135 0.31 -0.06 -7.34
CA SER A 135 1.04 1.21 -7.41
C SER A 135 1.40 1.71 -6.02
N TRP A 136 2.62 2.24 -5.88
CA TRP A 136 3.04 2.89 -4.65
C TRP A 136 2.20 4.13 -4.37
N LYS A 137 1.77 4.27 -3.12
CA LYS A 137 1.01 5.40 -2.61
C LYS A 137 1.54 5.86 -1.26
N PHE A 138 1.47 7.17 -1.03
CA PHE A 138 1.73 7.79 0.25
C PHE A 138 0.55 7.51 1.19
N GLY A 139 0.75 6.66 2.19
CA GLY A 139 -0.32 6.17 3.04
C GLY A 139 -0.58 7.04 4.24
N TYR A 140 0.48 7.57 4.87
CA TYR A 140 0.32 8.45 6.01
C TYR A 140 1.59 9.28 6.30
N PHE A 141 1.39 10.40 6.98
CA PHE A 141 2.43 11.19 7.65
C PHE A 141 1.86 11.75 8.93
N VAL A 142 2.27 11.19 10.06
CA VAL A 142 1.71 11.49 11.38
C VAL A 142 2.81 11.64 12.42
N PRO A 143 2.60 12.45 13.50
CA PRO A 143 3.49 12.44 14.65
C PRO A 143 3.41 11.11 15.40
N SER A 144 4.33 10.85 16.33
CA SER A 144 4.17 9.76 17.30
C SER A 144 2.91 9.98 18.13
N GLU A 145 2.26 8.90 18.52
CA GLU A 145 1.18 8.97 19.53
C GLU A 145 1.72 9.60 20.82
N GLN A 146 0.92 10.49 21.39
CA GLN A 146 1.23 11.13 22.67
C GLN A 146 0.81 10.25 23.83
#